data_580651c7bfe03fed572a315e2c2714b8
#
_entry.id   580651c7bfe03fed572a315e2c2714b8
#
_cell.length_a   1.000
_cell.length_b   1.000
_cell.length_c   1.000
_cell.angle_alpha   90.00
_cell.angle_beta   90.00
_cell.angle_gamma   90.00
#
_symmetry.space_group_name_H-M   'P 1'
#
loop_
_entity.id
_entity.type
_entity.pdbx_description
1 polymer ?
#
loop_
_entity_poly.entity_id
_entity_poly.type
_entity_poly.pdbx_seq_one_letter_code
_entity_poly.pdbx_strand_id
1 'polypeptide(L)'
;RMIEMDNVTKDFGTTVAVNRLSLHVGKGEIFGFIGPNGAGKTTTIRLMGGIIEPTSGNIRIGGIDLRQNPVAAKRIIGFVPDRPFLYEKLTGSEFMKFIGDLYGVGRKAMAANTDKLLNQFALFEWRDEIIEAYSHGMKQRLILAAALLHEPGVLVIDEPMVGLDPAAVKMVKDIFRTLAAQNVTIFLSTHTLGIAEALCDRIGVIHRGKLLAQGTMAELNHTAKTGAAGLEEVFLTLVHES
;
A
#
# COMPACT_ATOMS: atom_id res chain seq x y z
N ARG A 1 -15.02 -6.33 6.97
CA ARG A 1 -14.22 -5.25 6.35
C ARG A 1 -12.90 -5.16 7.08
N MET A 2 -11.83 -4.95 6.33
CA MET A 2 -10.48 -4.88 6.91
C MET A 2 -9.96 -3.45 6.95
N ILE A 3 -10.31 -2.62 5.95
CA ILE A 3 -10.09 -1.18 5.97
C ILE A 3 -11.45 -0.50 5.84
N GLU A 4 -11.74 0.47 6.69
CA GLU A 4 -12.95 1.29 6.66
C GLU A 4 -12.56 2.76 6.84
N MET A 5 -12.96 3.59 5.89
CA MET A 5 -12.86 5.05 5.95
C MET A 5 -14.26 5.63 5.81
N ASP A 6 -14.70 6.39 6.80
CA ASP A 6 -16.05 6.95 6.86
C ASP A 6 -15.98 8.49 6.86
N ASN A 7 -16.39 9.12 5.75
CA ASN A 7 -16.42 10.58 5.56
C ASN A 7 -15.11 11.28 5.95
N VAL A 8 -13.97 10.67 5.62
CA VAL A 8 -12.65 11.16 6.01
C VAL A 8 -12.30 12.41 5.23
N THR A 9 -11.96 13.48 5.96
CA THR A 9 -11.47 14.74 5.39
C THR A 9 -10.11 15.08 5.98
N LYS A 10 -9.19 15.52 5.13
CA LYS A 10 -7.93 16.11 5.53
C LYS A 10 -7.78 17.47 4.89
N ASP A 11 -7.86 18.49 5.74
CA ASP A 11 -7.67 19.88 5.40
C ASP A 11 -6.34 20.36 6.00
N PHE A 12 -5.50 20.98 5.19
CA PHE A 12 -4.24 21.61 5.60
C PHE A 12 -4.37 23.14 5.72
N GLY A 13 -5.60 23.67 5.71
CA GLY A 13 -5.91 25.09 5.77
C GLY A 13 -5.91 25.78 4.40
N THR A 14 -4.87 25.59 3.61
CA THR A 14 -4.77 26.12 2.23
C THR A 14 -5.34 25.17 1.19
N THR A 15 -5.43 23.88 1.52
CA THR A 15 -5.84 22.83 0.58
C THR A 15 -6.53 21.70 1.29
N VAL A 16 -7.70 21.31 0.81
CA VAL A 16 -8.39 20.09 1.22
C VAL A 16 -7.86 18.94 0.38
N ALA A 17 -6.89 18.20 0.92
CA ALA A 17 -6.21 17.13 0.22
C ALA A 17 -7.06 15.85 0.10
N VAL A 18 -7.96 15.60 1.06
CA VAL A 18 -8.95 14.52 1.04
C VAL A 18 -10.27 15.10 1.52
N ASN A 19 -11.36 14.89 0.78
CA ASN A 19 -12.63 15.52 1.01
C ASN A 19 -13.76 14.48 1.11
N ARG A 20 -14.22 14.20 2.34
CA ARG A 20 -15.31 13.27 2.67
C ARG A 20 -15.15 11.90 2.00
N LEU A 21 -13.92 11.39 2.00
CA LEU A 21 -13.61 10.09 1.41
C LEU A 21 -14.26 8.97 2.23
N SER A 22 -15.10 8.17 1.57
CA SER A 22 -15.68 6.96 2.15
C SER A 22 -15.33 5.77 1.26
N LEU A 23 -14.62 4.80 1.82
CA LEU A 23 -14.27 3.55 1.14
C LEU A 23 -14.15 2.40 2.14
N HIS A 24 -14.28 1.19 1.64
CA HIS A 24 -14.03 -0.01 2.42
C HIS A 24 -13.33 -1.08 1.56
N VAL A 25 -12.44 -1.82 2.22
CA VAL A 25 -11.71 -2.92 1.60
C VAL A 25 -11.95 -4.20 2.40
N GLY A 26 -12.21 -5.28 1.70
CA GLY A 26 -12.46 -6.60 2.28
C GLY A 26 -11.18 -7.25 2.83
N LYS A 27 -11.35 -8.36 3.54
CA LYS A 27 -10.23 -9.17 3.99
C LYS A 27 -9.69 -9.99 2.81
N GLY A 28 -8.36 -9.99 2.62
CA GLY A 28 -7.72 -10.69 1.52
C GLY A 28 -7.96 -10.06 0.14
N GLU A 29 -8.41 -8.82 0.09
CA GLU A 29 -8.65 -8.07 -1.13
C GLU A 29 -7.41 -7.25 -1.51
N ILE A 30 -7.07 -7.21 -2.79
CA ILE A 30 -6.09 -6.28 -3.36
C ILE A 30 -6.86 -5.08 -3.92
N PHE A 31 -6.75 -3.94 -3.25
CA PHE A 31 -7.43 -2.71 -3.63
C PHE A 31 -6.44 -1.69 -4.22
N GLY A 32 -6.67 -1.30 -5.46
CA GLY A 32 -5.90 -0.27 -6.14
C GLY A 32 -6.50 1.12 -5.95
N PHE A 33 -5.70 2.10 -5.58
CA PHE A 33 -6.13 3.47 -5.42
C PHE A 33 -5.41 4.35 -6.43
N ILE A 34 -6.13 4.75 -7.48
CA ILE A 34 -5.56 5.43 -8.65
C ILE A 34 -6.03 6.88 -8.76
N GLY A 35 -5.19 7.71 -9.32
CA GLY A 35 -5.49 9.12 -9.54
C GLY A 35 -4.26 9.88 -10.04
N PRO A 36 -4.43 11.10 -10.59
CA PRO A 36 -3.31 11.92 -11.03
C PRO A 36 -2.44 12.38 -9.84
N ASN A 37 -1.30 12.96 -10.13
CA ASN A 37 -0.46 13.58 -9.10
C ASN A 37 -1.23 14.70 -8.41
N GLY A 38 -1.12 14.78 -7.10
CA GLY A 38 -1.87 15.74 -6.29
C GLY A 38 -3.34 15.37 -6.02
N ALA A 39 -3.84 14.23 -6.50
CA ALA A 39 -5.22 13.81 -6.27
C ALA A 39 -5.57 13.49 -4.80
N GLY A 40 -4.58 13.30 -3.93
CA GLY A 40 -4.77 12.95 -2.51
C GLY A 40 -4.35 11.52 -2.14
N LYS A 41 -3.74 10.75 -3.06
CA LYS A 41 -3.34 9.34 -2.83
C LYS A 41 -2.40 9.19 -1.64
N THR A 42 -1.25 9.85 -1.66
CA THR A 42 -0.25 9.79 -0.58
C THR A 42 -0.82 10.31 0.76
N THR A 43 -1.68 11.33 0.72
CA THR A 43 -2.36 11.81 1.93
C THR A 43 -3.29 10.73 2.51
N THR A 44 -4.06 10.04 1.66
CA THR A 44 -4.94 8.94 2.07
C THR A 44 -4.14 7.79 2.67
N ILE A 45 -3.02 7.42 2.06
CA ILE A 45 -2.10 6.38 2.58
C ILE A 45 -1.52 6.78 3.95
N ARG A 46 -1.09 8.02 4.12
CA ARG A 46 -0.58 8.52 5.41
C ARG A 46 -1.65 8.54 6.50
N LEU A 47 -2.89 8.84 6.14
CA LEU A 47 -4.04 8.74 7.05
C LEU A 47 -4.28 7.31 7.49
N MET A 48 -4.29 6.33 6.56
CA MET A 48 -4.46 4.90 6.89
C MET A 48 -3.29 4.35 7.71
N GLY A 49 -2.07 4.80 7.46
CA GLY A 49 -0.89 4.44 8.27
C GLY A 49 -0.84 5.12 9.64
N GLY A 50 -1.78 6.01 9.96
CA GLY A 50 -1.80 6.78 11.20
C GLY A 50 -0.58 7.69 11.36
N ILE A 51 0.02 8.14 10.26
CA ILE A 51 1.14 9.10 10.24
C ILE A 51 0.63 10.52 10.43
N ILE A 52 -0.55 10.79 9.86
CA ILE A 52 -1.28 12.05 10.06
C ILE A 52 -2.70 11.74 10.49
N GLU A 53 -3.31 12.65 11.26
CA GLU A 53 -4.70 12.51 11.69
C GLU A 53 -5.65 13.17 10.68
N PRO A 54 -6.87 12.61 10.50
CA PRO A 54 -7.91 13.26 9.74
C PRO A 54 -8.41 14.50 10.45
N THR A 55 -8.83 15.52 9.69
CA THR A 55 -9.52 16.69 10.21
C THR A 55 -10.93 16.33 10.70
N SER A 56 -11.60 15.45 9.96
CA SER A 56 -12.89 14.86 10.34
C SER A 56 -13.06 13.47 9.72
N GLY A 57 -14.09 12.74 10.18
CA GLY A 57 -14.33 11.37 9.76
C GLY A 57 -13.58 10.36 10.63
N ASN A 58 -13.73 9.09 10.29
CA ASN A 58 -13.15 7.98 11.05
C ASN A 58 -12.45 6.95 10.17
N ILE A 59 -11.39 6.33 10.71
CA ILE A 59 -10.63 5.26 10.03
C ILE A 59 -10.52 4.08 10.99
N ARG A 60 -10.91 2.89 10.50
CA ARG A 60 -10.73 1.63 11.20
C ARG A 60 -9.92 0.65 10.37
N ILE A 61 -8.98 -0.02 11.02
CA ILE A 61 -8.16 -1.06 10.42
C ILE A 61 -8.33 -2.34 11.25
N GLY A 62 -8.81 -3.42 10.62
CA GLY A 62 -9.13 -4.66 11.32
C GLY A 62 -10.19 -4.48 12.41
N GLY A 63 -11.13 -3.54 12.24
CA GLY A 63 -12.12 -3.16 13.24
C GLY A 63 -11.59 -2.25 14.36
N ILE A 64 -10.27 -1.96 14.39
CA ILE A 64 -9.63 -1.11 15.39
C ILE A 64 -9.70 0.35 14.94
N ASP A 65 -10.26 1.21 15.75
CA ASP A 65 -10.30 2.65 15.52
C ASP A 65 -8.89 3.25 15.65
N LEU A 66 -8.40 3.83 14.56
CA LEU A 66 -7.02 4.31 14.45
C LEU A 66 -6.71 5.49 15.40
N ARG A 67 -7.72 6.32 15.71
CA ARG A 67 -7.56 7.45 16.64
C ARG A 67 -7.59 6.99 18.09
N GLN A 68 -8.48 6.04 18.42
CA GLN A 68 -8.64 5.57 19.80
C GLN A 68 -7.53 4.60 20.22
N ASN A 69 -7.08 3.74 19.32
CA ASN A 69 -6.08 2.70 19.59
C ASN A 69 -4.98 2.67 18.50
N PRO A 70 -4.20 3.76 18.34
CA PRO A 70 -3.24 3.87 17.24
C PRO A 70 -2.14 2.80 17.27
N VAL A 71 -1.67 2.41 18.45
CA VAL A 71 -0.63 1.40 18.60
C VAL A 71 -1.13 0.02 18.16
N ALA A 72 -2.33 -0.37 18.59
CA ALA A 72 -2.92 -1.64 18.21
C ALA A 72 -3.20 -1.71 16.71
N ALA A 73 -3.73 -0.63 16.12
CA ALA A 73 -3.96 -0.55 14.67
C ALA A 73 -2.65 -0.64 13.89
N LYS A 74 -1.61 0.10 14.29
CA LYS A 74 -0.30 0.09 13.61
C LYS A 74 0.40 -1.26 13.66
N ARG A 75 0.19 -2.05 14.71
CA ARG A 75 0.76 -3.40 14.83
C ARG A 75 0.31 -4.37 13.75
N ILE A 76 -0.88 -4.17 13.19
CA ILE A 76 -1.43 -5.04 12.15
C ILE A 76 -1.23 -4.46 10.74
N ILE A 77 -0.54 -3.33 10.59
CA ILE A 77 -0.28 -2.65 9.34
C ILE A 77 1.19 -2.83 8.96
N GLY A 78 1.46 -3.38 7.78
CA GLY A 78 2.71 -3.19 7.05
C GLY A 78 2.59 -1.91 6.22
N PHE A 79 3.47 -0.94 6.49
CA PHE A 79 3.39 0.38 5.85
C PHE A 79 4.62 0.65 4.97
N VAL A 80 4.40 0.97 3.70
CA VAL A 80 5.46 1.33 2.75
C VAL A 80 5.14 2.68 2.09
N PRO A 81 5.82 3.76 2.48
CA PRO A 81 5.63 5.08 1.87
C PRO A 81 6.30 5.17 0.49
N ASP A 82 5.90 6.15 -0.32
CA ASP A 82 6.50 6.48 -1.63
C ASP A 82 8.04 6.71 -1.56
N ARG A 83 8.48 7.35 -0.48
CA ARG A 83 9.91 7.59 -0.23
C ARG A 83 10.29 7.02 1.13
N PRO A 84 10.57 5.73 1.20
CA PRO A 84 10.95 5.10 2.45
C PRO A 84 12.36 5.52 2.87
N PHE A 85 12.53 5.73 4.16
CA PHE A 85 13.84 5.98 4.73
C PHE A 85 14.55 4.65 5.01
N LEU A 86 15.74 4.51 4.48
CA LEU A 86 16.63 3.37 4.73
C LEU A 86 17.87 3.83 5.48
N TYR A 87 18.30 3.06 6.45
CA TYR A 87 19.60 3.22 7.12
C TYR A 87 20.68 2.60 6.24
N GLU A 88 21.18 3.34 5.27
CA GLU A 88 22.05 2.82 4.20
C GLU A 88 23.39 2.25 4.70
N LYS A 89 23.81 2.58 5.92
CA LYS A 89 25.02 2.04 6.56
C LYS A 89 24.79 0.71 7.28
N LEU A 90 23.56 0.25 7.40
CA LEU A 90 23.24 -1.10 7.85
C LEU A 90 23.33 -2.09 6.69
N THR A 91 23.60 -3.35 7.04
CA THR A 91 23.39 -4.47 6.12
C THR A 91 21.90 -4.78 5.97
N GLY A 92 21.51 -5.56 4.93
CA GLY A 92 20.13 -6.02 4.77
C GLY A 92 19.64 -6.76 6.02
N SER A 93 20.44 -7.67 6.57
CA SER A 93 20.12 -8.43 7.80
C SER A 93 19.94 -7.53 9.02
N GLU A 94 20.83 -6.55 9.21
CA GLU A 94 20.74 -5.60 10.32
C GLU A 94 19.50 -4.72 10.22
N PHE A 95 19.14 -4.28 9.02
CA PHE A 95 17.92 -3.51 8.78
C PHE A 95 16.65 -4.34 9.09
N MET A 96 16.59 -5.59 8.61
CA MET A 96 15.49 -6.49 8.93
C MET A 96 15.36 -6.70 10.45
N LYS A 97 16.50 -6.93 11.13
CA LYS A 97 16.52 -7.05 12.59
C LYS A 97 16.03 -5.79 13.28
N PHE A 98 16.47 -4.62 12.84
CA PHE A 98 16.03 -3.33 13.40
C PHE A 98 14.51 -3.14 13.29
N ILE A 99 13.94 -3.41 12.11
CA ILE A 99 12.48 -3.33 11.90
C ILE A 99 11.74 -4.36 12.78
N GLY A 100 12.22 -5.59 12.83
CA GLY A 100 11.60 -6.62 13.65
C GLY A 100 11.64 -6.31 15.15
N ASP A 101 12.72 -5.72 15.65
CA ASP A 101 12.82 -5.27 17.04
C ASP A 101 11.81 -4.14 17.34
N LEU A 102 11.57 -3.21 16.39
CA LEU A 102 10.56 -2.15 16.51
C LEU A 102 9.13 -2.70 16.63
N TYR A 103 8.82 -3.75 15.88
CA TYR A 103 7.50 -4.40 15.94
C TYR A 103 7.39 -5.48 17.01
N GLY A 104 8.48 -5.75 17.76
CA GLY A 104 8.50 -6.74 18.83
C GLY A 104 8.45 -8.19 18.31
N VAL A 105 9.00 -8.47 17.13
CA VAL A 105 9.09 -9.81 16.57
C VAL A 105 10.00 -10.67 17.45
N GLY A 106 9.51 -11.81 17.92
CA GLY A 106 10.26 -12.70 18.82
C GLY A 106 11.53 -13.26 18.16
N ARG A 107 12.61 -13.43 18.93
CA ARG A 107 13.93 -13.86 18.43
C ARG A 107 13.89 -15.14 17.56
N LYS A 108 13.05 -16.13 17.92
CA LYS A 108 12.90 -17.37 17.16
C LYS A 108 12.30 -17.14 15.78
N ALA A 109 11.26 -16.30 15.70
CA ALA A 109 10.58 -15.96 14.46
C ALA A 109 11.43 -15.02 13.58
N MET A 110 12.23 -14.15 14.22
CA MET A 110 13.06 -13.15 13.55
C MET A 110 13.98 -13.75 12.48
N ALA A 111 14.83 -14.71 12.85
CA ALA A 111 15.78 -15.30 11.91
C ALA A 111 15.07 -16.05 10.78
N ALA A 112 14.08 -16.89 11.12
CA ALA A 112 13.34 -17.66 10.13
C ALA A 112 12.54 -16.79 9.17
N ASN A 113 11.85 -15.75 9.66
CA ASN A 113 11.09 -14.83 8.82
C ASN A 113 12.00 -13.95 7.97
N THR A 114 13.14 -13.49 8.51
CA THR A 114 14.13 -12.71 7.75
C THR A 114 14.65 -13.51 6.57
N ASP A 115 15.16 -14.72 6.79
CA ASP A 115 15.69 -15.56 5.72
C ASP A 115 14.63 -15.91 4.68
N LYS A 116 13.42 -16.27 5.11
CA LYS A 116 12.29 -16.55 4.23
C LYS A 116 11.96 -15.34 3.34
N LEU A 117 11.82 -14.15 3.93
CA LEU A 117 11.47 -12.94 3.19
C LEU A 117 12.59 -12.48 2.27
N LEU A 118 13.84 -12.49 2.72
CA LEU A 118 14.97 -12.14 1.85
C LEU A 118 15.10 -13.10 0.66
N ASN A 119 14.85 -14.41 0.84
CA ASN A 119 14.78 -15.36 -0.28
C ASN A 119 13.61 -15.02 -1.21
N GLN A 120 12.42 -14.78 -0.67
CA GLN A 120 11.21 -14.49 -1.45
C GLN A 120 11.36 -13.24 -2.32
N PHE A 121 12.08 -12.23 -1.83
CA PHE A 121 12.37 -10.99 -2.55
C PHE A 121 13.71 -11.01 -3.32
N ALA A 122 14.36 -12.18 -3.44
CA ALA A 122 15.65 -12.38 -4.13
C ALA A 122 16.75 -11.42 -3.62
N LEU A 123 16.89 -11.33 -2.29
CA LEU A 123 17.87 -10.50 -1.60
C LEU A 123 18.75 -11.30 -0.64
N PHE A 124 18.55 -12.61 -0.51
CA PHE A 124 19.25 -13.43 0.47
C PHE A 124 20.77 -13.40 0.31
N GLU A 125 21.28 -13.48 -0.93
CA GLU A 125 22.72 -13.42 -1.23
C GLU A 125 23.34 -12.04 -0.91
N TRP A 126 22.52 -11.00 -0.78
CA TRP A 126 22.94 -9.63 -0.51
C TRP A 126 22.76 -9.23 0.96
N ARG A 127 22.27 -10.13 1.81
CA ARG A 127 21.84 -9.82 3.18
C ARG A 127 22.94 -9.23 4.07
N ASP A 128 24.20 -9.58 3.80
CA ASP A 128 25.36 -9.16 4.59
C ASP A 128 26.10 -7.95 3.97
N GLU A 129 25.63 -7.48 2.79
CA GLU A 129 26.12 -6.26 2.15
C GLU A 129 25.39 -5.03 2.70
N ILE A 130 26.09 -3.88 2.77
CA ILE A 130 25.49 -2.62 3.19
C ILE A 130 24.44 -2.14 2.17
N ILE A 131 23.34 -1.58 2.67
CA ILE A 131 22.21 -1.13 1.85
C ILE A 131 22.62 -0.02 0.87
N GLU A 132 23.66 0.76 1.19
CA GLU A 132 24.23 1.76 0.27
C GLU A 132 24.61 1.16 -1.08
N ALA A 133 25.10 -0.09 -1.10
CA ALA A 133 25.50 -0.82 -2.31
C ALA A 133 24.28 -1.40 -3.10
N TYR A 134 23.09 -1.39 -2.54
CA TYR A 134 21.90 -1.92 -3.19
C TYR A 134 21.45 -1.01 -4.33
N SER A 135 21.00 -1.61 -5.43
CA SER A 135 20.29 -0.87 -6.48
C SER A 135 18.96 -0.32 -5.95
N HIS A 136 18.37 0.65 -6.65
CA HIS A 136 17.07 1.20 -6.28
C HIS A 136 15.99 0.11 -6.16
N GLY A 137 15.93 -0.82 -7.13
CA GLY A 137 15.00 -1.95 -7.08
C GLY A 137 15.26 -2.93 -5.94
N MET A 138 16.52 -3.13 -5.53
CA MET A 138 16.87 -3.93 -4.34
C MET A 138 16.41 -3.23 -3.06
N LYS A 139 16.60 -1.92 -2.95
CA LYS A 139 16.13 -1.11 -1.82
C LYS A 139 14.61 -1.19 -1.70
N GLN A 140 13.88 -1.06 -2.81
CA GLN A 140 12.42 -1.18 -2.83
C GLN A 140 11.95 -2.58 -2.38
N ARG A 141 12.60 -3.65 -2.85
CA ARG A 141 12.29 -5.03 -2.42
C ARG A 141 12.60 -5.28 -0.96
N LEU A 142 13.69 -4.71 -0.43
CA LEU A 142 14.04 -4.83 1.00
C LEU A 142 12.98 -4.19 1.90
N ILE A 143 12.46 -3.03 1.52
CA ILE A 143 11.41 -2.33 2.27
C ILE A 143 10.11 -3.13 2.27
N LEU A 144 9.73 -3.69 1.12
CA LEU A 144 8.57 -4.58 1.03
C LEU A 144 8.75 -5.82 1.92
N ALA A 145 9.93 -6.44 1.91
CA ALA A 145 10.25 -7.56 2.79
C ALA A 145 10.16 -7.18 4.27
N ALA A 146 10.73 -6.04 4.64
CA ALA A 146 10.71 -5.53 6.02
C ALA A 146 9.29 -5.22 6.51
N ALA A 147 8.41 -4.68 5.65
CA ALA A 147 7.02 -4.41 5.98
C ALA A 147 6.20 -5.68 6.27
N LEU A 148 6.67 -6.84 5.82
CA LEU A 148 6.01 -8.13 6.02
C LEU A 148 6.56 -8.92 7.23
N LEU A 149 7.65 -8.45 7.85
CA LEU A 149 8.39 -9.20 8.86
C LEU A 149 7.57 -9.53 10.11
N HIS A 150 6.67 -8.64 10.49
CA HIS A 150 5.78 -8.79 11.65
C HIS A 150 4.41 -9.42 11.30
N GLU A 151 4.29 -10.01 10.10
CA GLU A 151 3.10 -10.72 9.62
C GLU A 151 1.82 -9.86 9.69
N PRO A 152 1.80 -8.68 9.01
CA PRO A 152 0.67 -7.76 9.08
C PRO A 152 -0.60 -8.36 8.47
N GLY A 153 -1.76 -8.01 9.02
CA GLY A 153 -3.06 -8.32 8.41
C GLY A 153 -3.44 -7.39 7.26
N VAL A 154 -2.82 -6.21 7.20
CA VAL A 154 -3.02 -5.19 6.17
C VAL A 154 -1.67 -4.67 5.69
N LEU A 155 -1.51 -4.56 4.39
CA LEU A 155 -0.36 -3.93 3.75
C LEU A 155 -0.82 -2.65 3.04
N VAL A 156 -0.30 -1.51 3.45
CA VAL A 156 -0.61 -0.18 2.88
C VAL A 156 0.64 0.36 2.19
N ILE A 157 0.57 0.56 0.89
CA ILE A 157 1.74 0.84 0.06
C ILE A 157 1.50 2.00 -0.89
N ASP A 158 2.43 2.93 -0.91
CA ASP A 158 2.46 4.01 -1.91
C ASP A 158 3.45 3.65 -3.03
N GLU A 159 2.95 3.49 -4.25
CA GLU A 159 3.72 3.23 -5.48
C GLU A 159 4.70 2.03 -5.40
N PRO A 160 4.23 0.79 -5.12
CA PRO A 160 5.11 -0.35 -4.84
C PRO A 160 6.02 -0.79 -5.99
N MET A 161 5.69 -0.44 -7.23
CA MET A 161 6.37 -0.96 -8.42
C MET A 161 7.35 0.05 -9.04
N VAL A 162 7.45 1.26 -8.49
CA VAL A 162 8.35 2.30 -9.00
C VAL A 162 9.80 1.86 -8.86
N GLY A 163 10.56 1.97 -9.96
CA GLY A 163 11.98 1.62 -9.99
C GLY A 163 12.30 0.13 -10.04
N LEU A 164 11.30 -0.73 -10.18
CA LEU A 164 11.48 -2.17 -10.40
C LEU A 164 11.57 -2.49 -11.91
N ASP A 165 12.44 -3.42 -12.25
CA ASP A 165 12.48 -4.03 -13.57
C ASP A 165 11.27 -4.97 -13.79
N PRO A 166 10.97 -5.39 -15.03
CA PRO A 166 9.82 -6.24 -15.31
C PRO A 166 9.80 -7.58 -14.54
N ALA A 167 10.96 -8.17 -14.26
CA ALA A 167 11.05 -9.42 -13.52
C ALA A 167 10.71 -9.21 -12.04
N ALA A 168 11.22 -8.13 -11.44
CA ALA A 168 10.89 -7.74 -10.08
C ALA A 168 9.41 -7.34 -9.93
N VAL A 169 8.83 -6.61 -10.90
CA VAL A 169 7.39 -6.30 -10.93
C VAL A 169 6.57 -7.58 -10.91
N LYS A 170 6.90 -8.57 -11.75
CA LYS A 170 6.20 -9.86 -11.77
C LYS A 170 6.30 -10.56 -10.42
N MET A 171 7.51 -10.64 -9.85
CA MET A 171 7.76 -11.24 -8.54
C MET A 171 6.87 -10.61 -7.45
N VAL A 172 6.85 -9.27 -7.35
CA VAL A 172 6.07 -8.55 -6.33
C VAL A 172 4.57 -8.78 -6.55
N LYS A 173 4.09 -8.81 -7.79
CA LYS A 173 2.68 -9.14 -8.10
C LYS A 173 2.31 -10.55 -7.62
N ASP A 174 3.18 -11.53 -7.86
CA ASP A 174 2.94 -12.92 -7.43
C ASP A 174 2.97 -13.06 -5.91
N ILE A 175 3.87 -12.32 -5.23
CA ILE A 175 3.89 -12.21 -3.76
C ILE A 175 2.58 -11.61 -3.24
N PHE A 176 2.10 -10.52 -3.82
CA PHE A 176 0.86 -9.86 -3.37
C PHE A 176 -0.36 -10.78 -3.55
N ARG A 177 -0.46 -11.50 -4.66
CA ARG A 177 -1.52 -12.50 -4.87
C ARG A 177 -1.47 -13.61 -3.83
N THR A 178 -0.27 -14.10 -3.51
CA THR A 178 -0.07 -15.13 -2.47
C THR A 178 -0.50 -14.63 -1.10
N LEU A 179 -0.14 -13.41 -0.74
CA LEU A 179 -0.54 -12.78 0.52
C LEU A 179 -2.05 -12.58 0.61
N ALA A 180 -2.68 -12.12 -0.46
CA ALA A 180 -4.14 -11.95 -0.53
C ALA A 180 -4.86 -13.28 -0.35
N ALA A 181 -4.39 -14.36 -1.01
CA ALA A 181 -4.90 -15.72 -0.82
C ALA A 181 -4.73 -16.22 0.63
N GLN A 182 -3.78 -15.70 1.37
CA GLN A 182 -3.56 -15.95 2.81
C GLN A 182 -4.34 -14.98 3.70
N ASN A 183 -5.30 -14.24 3.16
CA ASN A 183 -6.14 -13.26 3.86
C ASN A 183 -5.43 -11.99 4.33
N VAL A 184 -4.27 -11.64 3.80
CA VAL A 184 -3.66 -10.33 3.98
C VAL A 184 -4.34 -9.35 3.01
N THR A 185 -4.87 -8.25 3.53
CA THR A 185 -5.49 -7.21 2.71
C THR A 185 -4.42 -6.25 2.21
N ILE A 186 -4.44 -5.92 0.92
CA ILE A 186 -3.44 -5.03 0.32
C ILE A 186 -4.15 -3.79 -0.24
N PHE A 187 -3.74 -2.63 0.25
CA PHE A 187 -4.13 -1.33 -0.29
C PHE A 187 -2.91 -0.68 -0.93
N LEU A 188 -2.93 -0.49 -2.22
CA LEU A 188 -1.83 0.15 -2.93
C LEU A 188 -2.29 1.36 -3.73
N SER A 189 -1.51 2.43 -3.69
CA SER A 189 -1.67 3.51 -4.66
C SER A 189 -0.78 3.25 -5.88
N THR A 190 -1.25 3.68 -7.03
CA THR A 190 -0.40 3.75 -8.23
C THR A 190 -0.95 4.74 -9.26
N HIS A 191 -0.06 5.29 -10.06
CA HIS A 191 -0.41 6.03 -11.27
C HIS A 191 -0.26 5.17 -12.54
N THR A 192 0.23 3.93 -12.41
CA THR A 192 0.39 2.99 -13.52
C THR A 192 -0.86 2.14 -13.67
N LEU A 193 -1.78 2.57 -14.54
CA LEU A 193 -3.11 1.97 -14.71
C LEU A 193 -3.05 0.48 -15.07
N GLY A 194 -2.13 0.08 -15.96
CA GLY A 194 -1.97 -1.33 -16.33
C GLY A 194 -1.55 -2.25 -15.17
N ILE A 195 -0.87 -1.72 -14.15
CA ILE A 195 -0.56 -2.50 -12.93
C ILE A 195 -1.82 -2.67 -12.10
N ALA A 196 -2.59 -1.60 -11.89
CA ALA A 196 -3.84 -1.66 -11.13
C ALA A 196 -4.84 -2.62 -11.79
N GLU A 197 -5.04 -2.52 -13.10
CA GLU A 197 -5.95 -3.38 -13.87
C GLU A 197 -5.57 -4.87 -13.80
N ALA A 198 -4.27 -5.17 -13.87
CA ALA A 198 -3.78 -6.55 -13.87
C ALA A 198 -3.67 -7.20 -12.49
N LEU A 199 -3.65 -6.42 -11.41
CA LEU A 199 -3.36 -6.92 -10.07
C LEU A 199 -4.54 -6.79 -9.09
N CYS A 200 -5.32 -5.71 -9.18
CA CYS A 200 -6.30 -5.36 -8.16
C CYS A 200 -7.65 -6.04 -8.40
N ASP A 201 -8.29 -6.50 -7.33
CA ASP A 201 -9.65 -7.03 -7.36
C ASP A 201 -10.67 -5.91 -7.53
N ARG A 202 -10.45 -4.79 -6.84
CA ARG A 202 -11.23 -3.57 -6.96
C ARG A 202 -10.31 -2.35 -7.00
N ILE A 203 -10.83 -1.28 -7.61
CA ILE A 203 -10.09 -0.04 -7.82
C ILE A 203 -10.95 1.14 -7.35
N GLY A 204 -10.33 2.09 -6.66
CA GLY A 204 -10.88 3.39 -6.34
C GLY A 204 -10.20 4.49 -7.17
N VAL A 205 -10.99 5.30 -7.85
CA VAL A 205 -10.51 6.45 -8.64
C VAL A 205 -10.68 7.72 -7.83
N ILE A 206 -9.56 8.38 -7.49
CA ILE A 206 -9.55 9.66 -6.77
C ILE A 206 -9.13 10.81 -7.67
N HIS A 207 -9.83 11.94 -7.57
CA HIS A 207 -9.48 13.19 -8.21
C HIS A 207 -9.78 14.36 -7.28
N ARG A 208 -8.84 15.29 -7.15
CA ARG A 208 -8.97 16.50 -6.31
C ARG A 208 -9.49 16.21 -4.90
N GLY A 209 -8.99 15.16 -4.27
CA GLY A 209 -9.36 14.73 -2.92
C GLY A 209 -10.71 14.01 -2.81
N LYS A 210 -11.43 13.78 -3.90
CA LYS A 210 -12.73 13.10 -3.91
C LYS A 210 -12.63 11.75 -4.60
N LEU A 211 -13.30 10.75 -4.03
CA LEU A 211 -13.50 9.45 -4.66
C LEU A 211 -14.58 9.60 -5.75
N LEU A 212 -14.21 9.40 -7.00
CA LEU A 212 -15.12 9.50 -8.13
C LEU A 212 -15.94 8.21 -8.32
N ALA A 213 -15.24 7.06 -8.25
CA ALA A 213 -15.83 5.74 -8.38
C ALA A 213 -14.97 4.71 -7.64
N GLN A 214 -15.57 3.60 -7.24
CA GLN A 214 -14.88 2.42 -6.75
C GLN A 214 -15.62 1.15 -7.12
N GLY A 215 -14.88 0.09 -7.44
CA GLY A 215 -15.47 -1.21 -7.77
C GLY A 215 -14.52 -2.10 -8.54
N THR A 216 -15.02 -3.23 -9.00
CA THR A 216 -14.39 -4.10 -9.99
C THR A 216 -14.30 -3.38 -11.34
N MET A 217 -13.50 -3.90 -12.28
CA MET A 217 -13.46 -3.32 -13.64
C MET A 217 -14.84 -3.28 -14.31
N ALA A 218 -15.69 -4.29 -14.09
CA ALA A 218 -17.05 -4.31 -14.62
C ALA A 218 -17.94 -3.19 -14.06
N GLU A 219 -17.86 -2.95 -12.74
CA GLU A 219 -18.59 -1.88 -12.06
C GLU A 219 -18.11 -0.49 -12.47
N LEU A 220 -16.78 -0.33 -12.63
CA LEU A 220 -16.20 0.93 -13.10
C LEU A 220 -16.61 1.24 -14.55
N ASN A 221 -16.57 0.25 -15.44
CA ASN A 221 -17.05 0.38 -16.82
C ASN A 221 -18.53 0.77 -16.87
N HIS A 222 -19.37 0.18 -16.02
CA HIS A 222 -20.77 0.54 -15.92
C HIS A 222 -20.96 1.98 -15.44
N THR A 223 -20.19 2.40 -14.44
CA THR A 223 -20.27 3.77 -13.89
C THR A 223 -19.80 4.81 -14.92
N ALA A 224 -18.70 4.55 -15.64
CA ALA A 224 -18.19 5.44 -16.67
C ALA A 224 -18.94 5.33 -18.02
N LYS A 225 -19.87 4.39 -18.15
CA LYS A 225 -20.63 4.11 -19.41
C LYS A 225 -19.71 3.80 -20.61
N THR A 226 -18.57 3.18 -20.35
CA THR A 226 -17.54 2.89 -21.37
C THR A 226 -17.67 1.49 -21.98
N GLY A 227 -18.66 0.70 -21.59
CA GLY A 227 -18.83 -0.66 -22.08
C GLY A 227 -17.77 -1.60 -21.51
N ALA A 228 -16.98 -2.24 -22.38
CA ALA A 228 -15.87 -3.15 -21.97
C ALA A 228 -14.49 -2.50 -22.22
N ALA A 229 -14.35 -1.24 -21.87
CA ALA A 229 -13.09 -0.50 -22.02
C ALA A 229 -12.05 -0.90 -20.97
N GLY A 230 -10.79 -0.65 -21.28
CA GLY A 230 -9.70 -0.77 -20.32
C GLY A 230 -9.72 0.35 -19.26
N LEU A 231 -8.94 0.17 -18.20
CA LEU A 231 -8.92 1.12 -17.07
C LEU A 231 -8.50 2.54 -17.49
N GLU A 232 -7.69 2.69 -18.53
CA GLU A 232 -7.26 4.01 -19.01
C GLU A 232 -8.42 4.84 -19.55
N GLU A 233 -9.28 4.26 -20.36
CA GLU A 233 -10.46 4.93 -20.91
C GLU A 233 -11.48 5.26 -19.82
N VAL A 234 -11.74 4.32 -18.92
CA VAL A 234 -12.58 4.53 -17.73
C VAL A 234 -12.07 5.69 -16.87
N PHE A 235 -10.76 5.69 -16.60
CA PHE A 235 -10.12 6.73 -15.80
C PHE A 235 -10.25 8.11 -16.44
N LEU A 236 -9.95 8.23 -17.74
CA LEU A 236 -10.07 9.49 -18.46
C LEU A 236 -11.50 10.02 -18.46
N THR A 237 -12.48 9.15 -18.70
CA THR A 237 -13.91 9.52 -18.67
C THR A 237 -14.32 10.07 -17.31
N LEU A 238 -14.02 9.34 -16.22
CA LEU A 238 -14.39 9.76 -14.86
C LEU A 238 -13.70 11.08 -14.43
N VAL A 239 -12.46 11.30 -14.85
CA VAL A 239 -11.72 12.54 -14.51
C VAL A 239 -12.20 13.73 -15.33
N HIS A 240 -12.60 13.54 -16.57
CA HIS A 240 -13.13 14.63 -17.43
C HIS A 240 -14.54 15.08 -17.01
N GLU A 241 -15.35 14.19 -16.44
CA GLU A 241 -16.70 14.52 -16.00
C GLU A 241 -16.73 15.14 -14.57
N SER A 242 -15.58 15.23 -13.86
CA SER A 242 -15.45 15.72 -12.48
C SER A 242 -14.82 17.11 -12.40
#